data_d7c205c40c959fef978c90357c26af7b
#
_entry.id   d7c205c40c959fef978c90357c26af7b
#
_cell.length_a   1.000
_cell.length_b   1.000
_cell.length_c   1.000
_cell.angle_alpha   90.00
_cell.angle_beta   90.00
_cell.angle_gamma   90.00
#
_symmetry.space_group_name_H-M   'P 1'
#
loop_
_entity.id
_entity.type
_entity.pdbx_description
1 polymer ?
#
loop_
_entity_poly.entity_id
_entity_poly.type
_entity_poly.pdbx_seq_one_letter_code
_entity_poly.pdbx_strand_id
1 'polypeptide(L)'
;IPDNKTILVVTYIGYKTREVPVEDLGNIKIVLEGDDHTLNEVVVVGSGTQKKVSVTGAITSIKGASLKLPSSTLSNSFAGKLAGVIAKTNSGEPGSGAEFYIRGIGTFGGRATPLILLDDVEISSSDLNYVPAENIESFSILKDASATAIYGSRGANGVMIVTTKGGEYNSKTSINVTAENSFNYLDKFPEFVDGATYMDMYNKAALARNPSASPKYSATDMERTASGVNRYLYPDVNWQDVLFKNMSMRQRANVNISGGGSKVKYYMSLDVSHDSGLLNTEKAYSWNNNINIMNYTFQNNIAYKLTPTTTIKMNMNAQIRQKKSPNVSSEDLFKQILTTTPIEFPVTYPSCLLYTSDAADE
;
A
#
# COMPACT_ATOMS: atom_id res chain seq x y z
N ILE A 1 15.82 49.26 7.21
CA ILE A 1 14.94 48.82 6.11
C ILE A 1 15.40 49.62 4.91
N PRO A 2 15.88 48.98 3.84
CA PRO A 2 16.68 49.68 2.83
C PRO A 2 15.90 50.29 1.67
N ASP A 3 14.59 50.02 1.47
CA ASP A 3 13.89 50.49 0.26
C ASP A 3 12.37 50.63 0.47
N ASN A 4 11.77 51.68 -0.17
CA ASN A 4 10.32 51.90 -0.21
C ASN A 4 9.52 50.80 -0.93
N LYS A 5 10.14 49.70 -1.32
CA LYS A 5 9.52 48.53 -1.96
C LYS A 5 9.52 47.30 -1.06
N THR A 6 9.90 47.44 0.19
CA THR A 6 9.96 46.30 1.13
C THR A 6 8.54 45.91 1.57
N ILE A 7 8.18 44.63 1.41
CA ILE A 7 6.92 44.09 1.91
C ILE A 7 7.21 43.40 3.25
N LEU A 8 6.51 43.84 4.28
CA LEU A 8 6.54 43.19 5.60
C LEU A 8 5.50 42.09 5.62
N VAL A 9 5.96 40.82 5.76
CA VAL A 9 5.08 39.67 5.91
C VAL A 9 4.93 39.37 7.40
N VAL A 10 3.72 39.54 7.91
CA VAL A 10 3.41 39.30 9.33
C VAL A 10 2.61 38.01 9.44
N THR A 11 3.15 37.05 10.19
CA THR A 11 2.50 35.77 10.50
C THR A 11 2.37 35.60 12.00
N TYR A 12 1.20 35.19 12.45
CA TYR A 12 0.95 34.83 13.84
C TYR A 12 0.01 33.63 13.90
N ILE A 13 0.25 32.72 14.85
CA ILE A 13 -0.56 31.51 14.99
C ILE A 13 -2.03 31.86 15.26
N GLY A 14 -2.94 31.35 14.40
CA GLY A 14 -4.37 31.62 14.50
C GLY A 14 -4.83 32.87 13.74
N TYR A 15 -3.96 33.52 12.99
CA TYR A 15 -4.27 34.69 12.18
C TYR A 15 -3.84 34.49 10.72
N LYS A 16 -4.56 35.11 9.79
CA LYS A 16 -4.18 35.10 8.37
C LYS A 16 -2.87 35.85 8.18
N THR A 17 -1.97 35.27 7.40
CA THR A 17 -0.74 35.96 6.98
C THR A 17 -1.13 37.24 6.23
N ARG A 18 -0.59 38.37 6.65
CA ARG A 18 -0.83 39.66 6.02
C ARG A 18 0.45 40.27 5.50
N GLU A 19 0.42 40.65 4.23
CA GLU A 19 1.51 41.36 3.58
C GLU A 19 1.18 42.87 3.60
N VAL A 20 2.09 43.67 4.14
CA VAL A 20 1.94 45.13 4.25
C VAL A 20 3.13 45.78 3.59
N PRO A 21 2.90 46.59 2.51
CA PRO A 21 3.97 47.39 1.93
C PRO A 21 4.40 48.46 2.93
N VAL A 22 5.70 48.62 3.09
CA VAL A 22 6.27 49.64 3.98
C VAL A 22 6.46 50.91 3.19
N GLU A 23 5.47 51.79 3.27
CA GLU A 23 5.48 53.09 2.57
C GLU A 23 6.07 54.24 3.42
N ASP A 24 6.12 54.06 4.76
CA ASP A 24 6.61 55.07 5.68
C ASP A 24 7.36 54.45 6.89
N LEU A 25 8.42 55.09 7.33
CA LEU A 25 9.26 54.65 8.47
C LEU A 25 8.65 54.96 9.84
N GLY A 26 7.37 55.29 9.91
CA GLY A 26 6.63 55.58 11.13
C GLY A 26 6.11 54.35 11.86
N ASN A 27 5.25 54.56 12.86
CA ASN A 27 4.57 53.49 13.59
C ASN A 27 3.55 52.78 12.70
N ILE A 28 3.84 51.59 12.25
CA ILE A 28 2.94 50.74 11.44
C ILE A 28 2.03 49.97 12.39
N LYS A 29 0.74 50.23 12.40
CA LYS A 29 -0.24 49.46 13.15
C LYS A 29 -0.84 48.41 12.20
N ILE A 30 -0.51 47.13 12.46
CA ILE A 30 -1.03 46.02 11.67
C ILE A 30 -2.12 45.29 12.47
N VAL A 31 -3.31 45.28 11.92
CA VAL A 31 -4.43 44.50 12.47
C VAL A 31 -4.47 43.17 11.73
N LEU A 32 -4.28 42.08 12.44
CA LEU A 32 -4.37 40.72 11.90
C LEU A 32 -5.84 40.24 12.00
N GLU A 33 -6.31 39.63 10.94
CA GLU A 33 -7.62 38.96 10.92
C GLU A 33 -7.45 37.52 11.43
N GLY A 34 -8.32 37.11 12.34
CA GLY A 34 -8.34 35.71 12.80
C GLY A 34 -8.50 34.74 11.62
N ASP A 35 -7.69 33.69 11.60
CA ASP A 35 -7.85 32.60 10.66
C ASP A 35 -8.81 31.56 11.24
N ASP A 36 -10.10 31.72 10.99
CA ASP A 36 -11.15 30.82 11.47
C ASP A 36 -10.99 29.40 10.94
N HIS A 37 -10.19 29.18 9.88
CA HIS A 37 -9.94 27.84 9.34
C HIS A 37 -9.02 27.01 10.24
N THR A 38 -8.06 27.62 10.93
CA THR A 38 -7.15 26.89 11.85
C THR A 38 -7.79 26.60 13.21
N LEU A 39 -8.76 27.40 13.64
CA LEU A 39 -9.45 27.24 14.93
C LEU A 39 -10.62 26.24 14.86
N ASN A 40 -11.08 25.87 13.68
CA ASN A 40 -12.21 24.97 13.48
C ASN A 40 -11.81 23.55 13.06
N GLU A 41 -10.52 23.19 13.13
CA GLU A 41 -10.11 21.81 12.87
C GLU A 41 -10.75 20.90 13.92
N VAL A 42 -11.67 20.06 13.48
CA VAL A 42 -12.42 19.11 14.30
C VAL A 42 -11.74 17.75 14.20
N VAL A 43 -11.57 17.11 15.32
CA VAL A 43 -11.04 15.75 15.42
C VAL A 43 -12.19 14.83 15.83
N VAL A 44 -12.29 13.69 15.15
CA VAL A 44 -13.23 12.65 15.54
C VAL A 44 -12.69 11.98 16.79
N VAL A 45 -13.46 12.02 17.87
CA VAL A 45 -13.22 11.34 19.14
C VAL A 45 -14.28 10.27 19.30
N GLY A 46 -14.03 9.29 20.14
CA GLY A 46 -14.83 8.08 20.25
C GLY A 46 -16.35 8.23 20.40
N SER A 47 -16.87 9.39 20.76
CA SER A 47 -18.32 9.65 20.89
C SER A 47 -18.81 10.86 20.09
N GLY A 48 -18.03 11.30 19.08
CA GLY A 48 -18.42 12.45 18.26
C GLY A 48 -17.23 13.26 17.77
N THR A 49 -17.47 14.52 17.42
CA THR A 49 -16.43 15.43 16.96
C THR A 49 -16.14 16.48 18.01
N GLN A 50 -14.86 16.72 18.30
CA GLN A 50 -14.41 17.80 19.18
C GLN A 50 -13.45 18.72 18.45
N LYS A 51 -13.39 19.99 18.86
CA LYS A 51 -12.36 20.89 18.33
C LYS A 51 -10.98 20.38 18.75
N LYS A 52 -10.02 20.35 17.85
CA LYS A 52 -8.67 19.85 18.09
C LYS A 52 -8.01 20.51 19.31
N VAL A 53 -8.27 21.79 19.52
CA VAL A 53 -7.79 22.57 20.67
C VAL A 53 -8.36 22.08 22.01
N SER A 54 -9.53 21.44 21.99
CA SER A 54 -10.22 20.96 23.21
C SER A 54 -9.92 19.51 23.55
N VAL A 55 -9.11 18.84 22.72
CA VAL A 55 -8.77 17.42 22.92
C VAL A 55 -7.60 17.31 23.87
N THR A 56 -7.84 16.77 25.06
CA THR A 56 -6.80 16.54 26.10
C THR A 56 -6.05 15.22 25.94
N GLY A 57 -6.60 14.27 25.15
CA GLY A 57 -5.97 12.97 24.86
C GLY A 57 -4.94 13.03 23.75
N ALA A 58 -3.98 12.08 23.72
CA ALA A 58 -3.00 11.95 22.63
C ALA A 58 -3.67 11.40 21.36
N ILE A 59 -4.40 12.25 20.65
CA ILE A 59 -5.05 11.94 19.38
C ILE A 59 -4.21 12.53 18.25
N THR A 60 -3.85 11.68 17.28
CA THR A 60 -3.24 12.12 16.03
C THR A 60 -4.29 12.07 14.94
N SER A 61 -4.51 13.19 14.27
CA SER A 61 -5.38 13.25 13.10
C SER A 61 -4.58 13.60 11.86
N ILE A 62 -4.88 12.94 10.74
CA ILE A 62 -4.28 13.21 9.42
C ILE A 62 -5.36 13.14 8.34
N LYS A 63 -5.25 14.01 7.34
CA LYS A 63 -6.16 13.99 6.19
C LYS A 63 -5.88 12.81 5.27
N GLY A 64 -6.90 12.15 4.75
CA GLY A 64 -6.78 11.01 3.85
C GLY A 64 -5.91 11.29 2.61
N ALA A 65 -6.01 12.50 2.06
CA ALA A 65 -5.20 12.92 0.91
C ALA A 65 -3.67 12.82 1.14
N SER A 66 -3.20 12.99 2.39
CA SER A 66 -1.78 12.89 2.73
C SER A 66 -1.24 11.45 2.66
N LEU A 67 -2.14 10.46 2.64
CA LEU A 67 -1.80 9.04 2.56
C LEU A 67 -1.84 8.49 1.14
N LYS A 68 -2.15 9.31 0.15
CA LYS A 68 -2.14 8.88 -1.25
C LYS A 68 -0.73 8.48 -1.68
N LEU A 69 -0.57 7.23 -2.08
CA LEU A 69 0.63 6.65 -2.69
C LEU A 69 0.22 5.75 -3.86
N PRO A 70 1.08 5.54 -4.85
CA PRO A 70 0.85 4.59 -5.93
C PRO A 70 1.06 3.14 -5.45
N SER A 71 0.38 2.76 -4.36
CA SER A 71 0.40 1.42 -3.78
C SER A 71 -0.94 0.74 -3.95
N SER A 72 -0.94 -0.60 -4.07
CA SER A 72 -2.17 -1.39 -4.18
C SER A 72 -2.94 -1.47 -2.87
N THR A 73 -2.32 -1.13 -1.75
CA THR A 73 -2.94 -1.19 -0.42
C THR A 73 -2.66 0.07 0.38
N LEU A 74 -3.67 0.50 1.13
CA LEU A 74 -3.60 1.75 1.89
C LEU A 74 -2.59 1.69 3.04
N SER A 75 -2.48 0.54 3.74
CA SER A 75 -1.59 0.39 4.90
C SER A 75 -0.10 0.57 4.56
N ASN A 76 0.31 0.33 3.32
CA ASN A 76 1.68 0.59 2.87
C ASN A 76 2.05 2.08 2.94
N SER A 77 1.05 2.97 2.97
CA SER A 77 1.26 4.41 3.12
C SER A 77 1.39 4.89 4.57
N PHE A 78 1.19 4.03 5.57
CA PHE A 78 1.20 4.43 6.98
C PHE A 78 2.60 4.66 7.53
N ALA A 79 3.59 3.93 7.00
CA ALA A 79 4.99 4.07 7.43
C ALA A 79 5.49 5.50 7.26
N GLY A 80 5.97 6.10 8.35
CA GLY A 80 6.51 7.45 8.37
C GLY A 80 5.48 8.59 8.26
N LYS A 81 4.19 8.29 7.99
CA LYS A 81 3.14 9.31 7.85
C LYS A 81 2.21 9.40 9.04
N LEU A 82 1.97 8.29 9.74
CA LEU A 82 1.10 8.26 10.91
C LEU A 82 1.92 8.26 12.20
N ALA A 83 1.94 9.39 12.91
CA ALA A 83 2.70 9.51 14.16
C ALA A 83 2.17 8.54 15.24
N GLY A 84 3.06 7.64 15.71
CA GLY A 84 2.77 6.61 16.72
C GLY A 84 2.18 5.32 16.13
N VAL A 85 2.19 5.18 14.81
CA VAL A 85 1.90 3.92 14.12
C VAL A 85 3.22 3.35 13.60
N ILE A 86 3.49 2.10 13.93
CA ILE A 86 4.58 1.32 13.37
C ILE A 86 3.98 0.44 12.29
N ALA A 87 4.42 0.62 11.06
CA ALA A 87 3.99 -0.20 9.94
C ALA A 87 5.18 -0.97 9.37
N LYS A 88 4.97 -2.27 9.12
CA LYS A 88 5.95 -3.19 8.55
C LYS A 88 5.37 -3.79 7.28
N THR A 89 6.01 -3.51 6.16
CA THR A 89 5.69 -4.16 4.88
C THR A 89 6.50 -5.45 4.77
N ASN A 90 5.82 -6.58 4.68
CA ASN A 90 6.45 -7.90 4.61
C ASN A 90 6.71 -8.34 3.17
N SER A 91 5.98 -7.80 2.19
CA SER A 91 6.07 -8.18 0.79
C SER A 91 5.72 -6.99 -0.11
N GLY A 92 6.35 -6.93 -1.29
CA GLY A 92 5.97 -6.04 -2.40
C GLY A 92 4.92 -6.65 -3.34
N GLU A 93 4.39 -7.83 -3.02
CA GLU A 93 3.36 -8.50 -3.82
C GLU A 93 2.12 -7.63 -3.96
N PRO A 94 1.53 -7.50 -5.16
CA PRO A 94 0.27 -6.81 -5.34
C PRO A 94 -0.82 -7.30 -4.38
N GLY A 95 -1.50 -6.37 -3.71
CA GLY A 95 -2.53 -6.68 -2.72
C GLY A 95 -2.01 -7.11 -1.34
N SER A 96 -0.70 -7.21 -1.14
CA SER A 96 -0.11 -7.39 0.18
C SER A 96 -0.06 -6.06 0.92
N GLY A 97 -0.72 -5.98 2.07
CA GLY A 97 -0.72 -4.82 2.94
C GLY A 97 0.37 -4.88 4.00
N ALA A 98 0.70 -3.72 4.56
CA ALA A 98 1.56 -3.65 5.72
C ALA A 98 0.80 -4.07 6.99
N GLU A 99 1.48 -4.80 7.85
CA GLU A 99 1.06 -4.96 9.24
C GLU A 99 1.35 -3.68 10.01
N PHE A 100 0.41 -3.22 10.83
CA PHE A 100 0.62 -1.99 11.58
C PHE A 100 0.10 -2.09 13.01
N TYR A 101 0.78 -1.38 13.89
CA TYR A 101 0.56 -1.38 15.32
C TYR A 101 0.59 0.06 15.87
N ILE A 102 -0.24 0.34 16.87
CA ILE A 102 -0.23 1.62 17.56
C ILE A 102 0.65 1.50 18.81
N ARG A 103 1.70 2.32 18.90
CA ARG A 103 2.73 2.31 19.98
C ARG A 103 3.52 0.99 20.09
N GLY A 104 3.45 0.13 19.08
CA GLY A 104 4.14 -1.16 19.05
C GLY A 104 3.28 -2.34 19.47
N ILE A 105 3.91 -3.50 19.63
CA ILE A 105 3.25 -4.75 20.04
C ILE A 105 3.21 -4.78 21.58
N GLY A 106 2.03 -4.53 22.15
CA GLY A 106 1.83 -4.49 23.60
C GLY A 106 1.33 -5.78 24.23
N THR A 107 1.04 -6.81 23.43
CA THR A 107 0.46 -8.08 23.91
C THR A 107 1.39 -9.24 23.63
N PHE A 108 1.50 -10.14 24.62
CA PHE A 108 2.25 -11.38 24.49
C PHE A 108 1.24 -12.53 24.24
N GLY A 109 1.24 -13.05 23.01
CA GLY A 109 0.35 -14.17 22.63
C GLY A 109 -1.12 -13.82 22.34
N GLY A 110 -1.48 -12.53 22.32
CA GLY A 110 -2.82 -12.05 21.99
C GLY A 110 -2.89 -11.30 20.67
N ARG A 111 -4.09 -10.79 20.31
CA ARG A 111 -4.30 -9.94 19.14
C ARG A 111 -3.56 -8.62 19.35
N ALA A 112 -2.57 -8.31 18.52
CA ALA A 112 -1.75 -7.10 18.60
C ALA A 112 -2.27 -5.95 17.70
N THR A 113 -3.17 -6.27 16.75
CA THR A 113 -3.72 -5.28 15.81
C THR A 113 -4.68 -4.30 16.51
N PRO A 114 -4.67 -3.01 16.14
CA PRO A 114 -5.62 -2.06 16.68
C PRO A 114 -7.06 -2.34 16.24
N LEU A 115 -8.02 -1.77 16.96
CA LEU A 115 -9.41 -1.71 16.51
C LEU A 115 -9.51 -0.68 15.39
N ILE A 116 -10.14 -1.05 14.27
CA ILE A 116 -10.32 -0.15 13.12
C ILE A 116 -11.81 0.08 12.92
N LEU A 117 -12.22 1.34 12.90
CA LEU A 117 -13.58 1.77 12.66
C LEU A 117 -13.64 2.60 11.39
N LEU A 118 -14.46 2.20 10.43
CA LEU A 118 -14.80 2.96 9.24
C LEU A 118 -16.21 3.51 9.40
N ASP A 119 -16.35 4.83 9.56
CA ASP A 119 -17.63 5.50 9.83
C ASP A 119 -18.43 4.78 10.95
N ASP A 120 -17.76 4.53 12.08
CA ASP A 120 -18.26 3.87 13.29
C ASP A 120 -18.49 2.33 13.18
N VAL A 121 -18.26 1.72 12.02
CA VAL A 121 -18.37 0.27 11.83
C VAL A 121 -17.00 -0.38 11.92
N GLU A 122 -16.87 -1.46 12.70
CA GLU A 122 -15.62 -2.23 12.80
C GLU A 122 -15.34 -2.95 11.49
N ILE A 123 -14.12 -2.76 10.97
CA ILE A 123 -13.62 -3.43 9.78
C ILE A 123 -12.27 -4.10 10.06
N SER A 124 -11.89 -5.05 9.20
CA SER A 124 -10.58 -5.67 9.26
C SER A 124 -9.49 -4.80 8.64
N SER A 125 -8.21 -5.07 8.99
CA SER A 125 -7.07 -4.42 8.32
C SER A 125 -7.03 -4.73 6.81
N SER A 126 -7.50 -5.91 6.41
CA SER A 126 -7.60 -6.28 5.00
C SER A 126 -8.65 -5.45 4.26
N ASP A 127 -9.80 -5.18 4.87
CA ASP A 127 -10.84 -4.35 4.25
C ASP A 127 -10.39 -2.90 4.14
N LEU A 128 -9.73 -2.38 5.18
CA LEU A 128 -9.14 -1.05 5.16
C LEU A 128 -8.16 -0.85 4.00
N ASN A 129 -7.39 -1.87 3.66
CA ASN A 129 -6.40 -1.80 2.60
C ASN A 129 -7.00 -1.46 1.22
N TYR A 130 -8.27 -1.73 1.01
CA TYR A 130 -8.96 -1.48 -0.27
C TYR A 130 -9.88 -0.26 -0.24
N VAL A 131 -9.88 0.50 0.86
CA VAL A 131 -10.55 1.80 0.91
C VAL A 131 -9.67 2.83 0.18
N PRO A 132 -10.17 3.46 -0.90
CA PRO A 132 -9.41 4.47 -1.61
C PRO A 132 -9.07 5.67 -0.72
N ALA A 133 -7.81 6.12 -0.73
CA ALA A 133 -7.38 7.27 0.06
C ALA A 133 -8.16 8.54 -0.29
N GLU A 134 -8.63 8.67 -1.53
CA GLU A 134 -9.46 9.77 -1.99
C GLU A 134 -10.83 9.81 -1.34
N ASN A 135 -11.35 8.67 -0.90
CA ASN A 135 -12.65 8.56 -0.24
C ASN A 135 -12.57 8.90 1.26
N ILE A 136 -11.36 9.00 1.80
CA ILE A 136 -11.13 9.23 3.22
C ILE A 136 -10.97 10.72 3.48
N GLU A 137 -11.74 11.24 4.43
CA GLU A 137 -11.62 12.59 4.95
C GLU A 137 -10.43 12.66 5.92
N SER A 138 -10.46 11.79 6.94
CA SER A 138 -9.44 11.80 7.99
C SER A 138 -9.24 10.44 8.65
N PHE A 139 -8.04 10.27 9.21
CA PHE A 139 -7.70 9.22 10.17
C PHE A 139 -7.49 9.87 11.53
N SER A 140 -8.16 9.34 12.55
CA SER A 140 -7.94 9.72 13.95
C SER A 140 -7.45 8.51 14.72
N ILE A 141 -6.26 8.62 15.34
CA ILE A 141 -5.62 7.52 16.05
C ILE A 141 -5.68 7.83 17.54
N LEU A 142 -6.47 7.03 18.26
CA LEU A 142 -6.60 7.08 19.70
C LEU A 142 -5.55 6.17 20.33
N LYS A 143 -4.60 6.78 21.05
CA LYS A 143 -3.44 6.07 21.60
C LYS A 143 -3.53 5.87 23.11
N ASP A 144 -4.24 6.76 23.81
CA ASP A 144 -4.31 6.75 25.26
C ASP A 144 -5.50 5.94 25.78
N ALA A 145 -5.31 5.31 26.92
CA ALA A 145 -6.36 4.53 27.58
C ALA A 145 -7.63 5.35 27.86
N SER A 146 -7.49 6.62 28.22
CA SER A 146 -8.61 7.52 28.41
C SER A 146 -9.45 7.75 27.15
N ALA A 147 -8.79 7.87 25.99
CA ALA A 147 -9.47 8.03 24.70
C ALA A 147 -10.07 6.72 24.18
N THR A 148 -9.50 5.57 24.52
CA THR A 148 -9.96 4.25 24.06
C THR A 148 -10.90 3.56 25.03
N ALA A 149 -11.11 4.10 26.23
CA ALA A 149 -11.93 3.49 27.31
C ALA A 149 -13.35 3.09 26.87
N ILE A 150 -13.97 3.89 26.01
CA ILE A 150 -15.34 3.62 25.51
C ILE A 150 -15.43 2.35 24.66
N TYR A 151 -14.29 1.87 24.12
CA TYR A 151 -14.22 0.64 23.33
C TYR A 151 -13.86 -0.61 24.18
N GLY A 152 -13.68 -0.41 25.50
CA GLY A 152 -13.36 -1.49 26.43
C GLY A 152 -12.09 -2.25 26.06
N SER A 153 -12.09 -3.56 26.27
CA SER A 153 -10.94 -4.43 25.96
C SER A 153 -10.51 -4.43 24.48
N ARG A 154 -11.45 -4.16 23.56
CA ARG A 154 -11.14 -4.07 22.12
C ARG A 154 -10.26 -2.88 21.77
N GLY A 155 -10.30 -1.80 22.58
CA GLY A 155 -9.46 -0.62 22.42
C GLY A 155 -8.06 -0.72 23.05
N ALA A 156 -7.71 -1.85 23.68
CA ALA A 156 -6.46 -2.01 24.43
C ALA A 156 -5.19 -1.77 23.57
N ASN A 157 -5.21 -2.13 22.29
CA ASN A 157 -4.10 -1.92 21.35
C ASN A 157 -4.22 -0.61 20.57
N GLY A 158 -5.04 0.33 21.03
CA GLY A 158 -5.38 1.56 20.35
C GLY A 158 -6.54 1.40 19.36
N VAL A 159 -7.07 2.55 18.95
CA VAL A 159 -8.20 2.60 18.01
C VAL A 159 -7.85 3.52 16.85
N MET A 160 -8.09 3.06 15.64
CA MET A 160 -7.99 3.84 14.41
C MET A 160 -9.40 4.14 13.91
N ILE A 161 -9.80 5.41 13.94
CA ILE A 161 -11.07 5.87 13.39
C ILE A 161 -10.81 6.44 12.01
N VAL A 162 -11.46 5.87 11.02
CA VAL A 162 -11.39 6.30 9.62
C VAL A 162 -12.73 6.94 9.28
N THR A 163 -12.70 8.22 8.96
CA THR A 163 -13.88 8.96 8.55
C THR A 163 -13.84 9.15 7.04
N THR A 164 -14.91 8.75 6.36
CA THR A 164 -15.02 8.92 4.93
C THR A 164 -15.56 10.30 4.56
N LYS A 165 -15.27 10.75 3.34
CA LYS A 165 -15.74 12.04 2.84
C LYS A 165 -17.25 12.11 2.79
N GLY A 166 -17.79 13.24 3.23
CA GLY A 166 -19.17 13.63 3.07
C GLY A 166 -19.31 14.79 2.10
N GLY A 167 -20.54 15.11 1.69
CA GLY A 167 -20.83 16.35 1.00
C GLY A 167 -20.91 17.53 1.98
N GLU A 168 -21.06 18.73 1.44
CA GLU A 168 -21.29 19.95 2.22
C GLU A 168 -22.68 20.52 1.90
N TYR A 169 -23.37 21.05 2.92
CA TYR A 169 -24.65 21.71 2.69
C TYR A 169 -24.45 23.02 1.93
N ASN A 170 -25.41 23.38 1.09
CA ASN A 170 -25.40 24.58 0.26
C ASN A 170 -24.18 24.70 -0.66
N SER A 171 -23.58 23.57 -1.04
CA SER A 171 -22.45 23.52 -1.95
C SER A 171 -22.88 23.15 -3.38
N LYS A 172 -22.16 23.67 -4.37
CA LYS A 172 -22.34 23.26 -5.76
C LYS A 172 -21.89 21.82 -5.94
N THR A 173 -22.54 21.10 -6.85
CA THR A 173 -22.07 19.77 -7.25
C THR A 173 -20.69 19.86 -7.87
N SER A 174 -19.76 19.06 -7.34
CA SER A 174 -18.40 18.88 -7.85
C SER A 174 -18.24 17.44 -8.32
N ILE A 175 -17.69 17.28 -9.51
CA ILE A 175 -17.37 15.98 -10.10
C ILE A 175 -15.87 15.93 -10.31
N ASN A 176 -15.22 14.91 -9.73
CA ASN A 176 -13.78 14.68 -9.92
C ASN A 176 -13.58 13.32 -10.56
N VAL A 177 -12.75 13.29 -11.59
CA VAL A 177 -12.35 12.06 -12.28
C VAL A 177 -10.83 11.96 -12.20
N THR A 178 -10.35 10.81 -11.71
CA THR A 178 -8.93 10.52 -11.61
C THR A 178 -8.64 9.22 -12.33
N ALA A 179 -7.65 9.23 -13.22
CA ALA A 179 -7.11 8.05 -13.86
C ALA A 179 -5.61 7.98 -13.58
N GLU A 180 -5.14 6.83 -13.11
CA GLU A 180 -3.75 6.62 -12.74
C GLU A 180 -3.23 5.34 -13.40
N ASN A 181 -2.01 5.41 -13.92
CA ASN A 181 -1.26 4.26 -14.40
C ASN A 181 0.12 4.27 -13.73
N SER A 182 0.44 3.20 -13.02
CA SER A 182 1.71 3.04 -12.30
C SER A 182 2.46 1.84 -12.85
N PHE A 183 3.77 1.97 -12.98
CA PHE A 183 4.66 0.91 -13.41
C PHE A 183 5.47 0.43 -12.20
N ASN A 184 5.44 -0.88 -11.98
CA ASN A 184 6.20 -1.53 -10.92
C ASN A 184 7.30 -2.37 -11.56
N TYR A 185 8.50 -2.33 -10.99
CA TYR A 185 9.66 -3.10 -11.44
C TYR A 185 10.40 -3.68 -10.23
N LEU A 186 11.21 -4.70 -10.47
CA LEU A 186 12.09 -5.25 -9.46
C LEU A 186 13.27 -4.29 -9.27
N ASP A 187 13.41 -3.72 -8.06
CA ASP A 187 14.49 -2.78 -7.74
C ASP A 187 15.81 -3.50 -7.57
N LYS A 188 15.83 -4.58 -6.78
CA LYS A 188 17.02 -5.38 -6.52
C LYS A 188 16.67 -6.86 -6.50
N PHE A 189 17.48 -7.63 -7.21
CA PHE A 189 17.45 -9.08 -7.16
C PHE A 189 18.90 -9.57 -7.02
N PRO A 190 19.17 -10.68 -6.31
CA PRO A 190 20.51 -11.25 -6.27
C PRO A 190 20.97 -11.64 -7.68
N GLU A 191 22.20 -11.31 -8.03
CA GLU A 191 22.81 -11.78 -9.25
C GLU A 191 23.24 -13.24 -9.08
N PHE A 192 22.82 -14.09 -10.01
CA PHE A 192 23.17 -15.50 -10.02
C PHE A 192 24.32 -15.74 -10.99
N VAL A 193 25.20 -16.68 -10.64
CA VAL A 193 26.23 -17.15 -11.54
C VAL A 193 25.66 -18.10 -12.58
N ASP A 194 26.29 -18.16 -13.76
CA ASP A 194 25.96 -19.14 -14.79
C ASP A 194 26.32 -20.56 -14.36
N GLY A 195 25.83 -21.55 -15.12
CA GLY A 195 26.03 -22.97 -14.82
C GLY A 195 27.48 -23.42 -14.78
N ALA A 196 28.31 -22.93 -15.69
CA ALA A 196 29.72 -23.29 -15.73
C ALA A 196 30.49 -22.73 -14.53
N THR A 197 30.26 -21.47 -14.19
CA THR A 197 30.81 -20.83 -12.99
C THR A 197 30.34 -21.53 -11.71
N TYR A 198 29.05 -21.90 -11.63
CA TYR A 198 28.52 -22.66 -10.50
C TYR A 198 29.26 -24.01 -10.33
N MET A 199 29.45 -24.76 -11.42
CA MET A 199 30.17 -26.04 -11.40
C MET A 199 31.62 -25.89 -10.92
N ASP A 200 32.35 -24.89 -11.43
CA ASP A 200 33.71 -24.58 -11.02
C ASP A 200 33.78 -24.21 -9.53
N MET A 201 32.92 -23.33 -9.08
CA MET A 201 32.86 -22.94 -7.66
C MET A 201 32.52 -24.12 -6.76
N TYR A 202 31.58 -24.99 -7.18
CA TYR A 202 31.25 -26.21 -6.45
C TYR A 202 32.45 -27.14 -6.31
N ASN A 203 33.16 -27.41 -7.41
CA ASN A 203 34.33 -28.26 -7.38
C ASN A 203 35.44 -27.67 -6.48
N LYS A 204 35.71 -26.36 -6.56
CA LYS A 204 36.68 -25.68 -5.69
C LYS A 204 36.29 -25.79 -4.21
N ALA A 205 35.02 -25.61 -3.88
CA ALA A 205 34.53 -25.75 -2.51
C ALA A 205 34.61 -27.17 -1.99
N ALA A 206 34.36 -28.18 -2.84
CA ALA A 206 34.50 -29.61 -2.48
C ALA A 206 35.95 -29.96 -2.21
N LEU A 207 36.89 -29.54 -3.09
CA LEU A 207 38.33 -29.77 -2.94
C LEU A 207 38.91 -29.05 -1.72
N ALA A 208 38.43 -27.87 -1.39
CA ALA A 208 38.83 -27.12 -0.19
C ALA A 208 38.43 -27.86 1.12
N ARG A 209 37.30 -28.56 1.09
CA ARG A 209 36.85 -29.38 2.25
C ARG A 209 37.57 -30.73 2.32
N ASN A 210 37.82 -31.33 1.18
CA ASN A 210 38.52 -32.60 1.07
C ASN A 210 39.47 -32.58 -0.15
N PRO A 211 40.75 -32.31 0.05
CA PRO A 211 41.74 -32.26 -1.05
C PRO A 211 41.88 -33.54 -1.86
N SER A 212 41.45 -34.68 -1.32
CA SER A 212 41.46 -35.99 -1.99
C SER A 212 40.19 -36.33 -2.75
N ALA A 213 39.17 -35.42 -2.72
CA ALA A 213 37.92 -35.64 -3.43
C ALA A 213 38.12 -35.50 -4.95
N SER A 214 37.42 -36.31 -5.73
CA SER A 214 37.32 -36.11 -7.16
C SER A 214 36.34 -34.96 -7.46
N PRO A 215 36.61 -34.09 -8.44
CA PRO A 215 35.66 -33.09 -8.89
C PRO A 215 34.33 -33.73 -9.31
N LYS A 216 33.21 -33.16 -8.87
CA LYS A 216 31.88 -33.64 -9.24
C LYS A 216 31.57 -33.37 -10.72
N TYR A 217 31.98 -32.23 -11.21
CA TYR A 217 31.73 -31.79 -12.58
C TYR A 217 33.04 -31.83 -13.39
N SER A 218 32.99 -32.45 -14.57
CA SER A 218 34.17 -32.51 -15.45
C SER A 218 34.39 -31.20 -16.21
N ALA A 219 35.58 -30.97 -16.69
CA ALA A 219 35.89 -29.82 -17.56
C ALA A 219 35.02 -29.83 -18.84
N THR A 220 34.75 -31.02 -19.38
CA THR A 220 33.89 -31.22 -20.56
C THR A 220 32.43 -30.80 -20.27
N ASP A 221 31.92 -31.12 -19.08
CA ASP A 221 30.55 -30.74 -18.72
C ASP A 221 30.43 -29.21 -18.57
N MET A 222 31.43 -28.56 -17.94
CA MET A 222 31.49 -27.10 -17.83
C MET A 222 31.56 -26.43 -19.22
N GLU A 223 32.37 -26.93 -20.13
CA GLU A 223 32.48 -26.41 -21.50
C GLU A 223 31.17 -26.59 -22.29
N ARG A 224 30.52 -27.75 -22.19
CA ARG A 224 29.23 -28.03 -22.85
C ARG A 224 28.12 -27.16 -22.31
N THR A 225 28.10 -26.93 -21.01
CA THR A 225 27.13 -26.00 -20.38
C THR A 225 27.37 -24.57 -20.84
N ALA A 226 28.64 -24.10 -20.82
CA ALA A 226 28.98 -22.75 -21.26
C ALA A 226 28.70 -22.53 -22.76
N SER A 227 28.95 -23.54 -23.62
CA SER A 227 28.69 -23.45 -25.05
C SER A 227 27.20 -23.58 -25.42
N GLY A 228 26.34 -24.07 -24.50
CA GLY A 228 24.92 -24.28 -24.75
C GLY A 228 24.61 -25.30 -25.86
N VAL A 229 25.51 -26.25 -26.09
CA VAL A 229 25.41 -27.22 -27.18
C VAL A 229 24.15 -28.07 -27.16
N ASN A 230 23.69 -28.41 -25.97
CA ASN A 230 22.40 -29.07 -25.75
C ASN A 230 21.82 -28.66 -24.38
N ARG A 231 20.91 -27.70 -24.38
CA ARG A 231 20.32 -27.13 -23.16
C ARG A 231 19.39 -28.09 -22.40
N TYR A 232 19.03 -29.22 -22.97
CA TYR A 232 18.27 -30.25 -22.27
C TYR A 232 19.17 -31.18 -21.46
N LEU A 233 20.39 -31.47 -21.94
CA LEU A 233 21.36 -32.28 -21.23
C LEU A 233 22.31 -31.45 -20.36
N TYR A 234 22.62 -30.24 -20.79
CA TYR A 234 23.51 -29.30 -20.12
C TYR A 234 22.78 -27.96 -19.91
N PRO A 235 21.77 -27.94 -19.00
CA PRO A 235 21.00 -26.73 -18.75
C PRO A 235 21.89 -25.66 -18.13
N ASP A 236 21.58 -24.41 -18.48
CA ASP A 236 22.12 -23.18 -17.87
C ASP A 236 20.96 -22.19 -17.82
N VAL A 237 20.24 -22.20 -16.71
CA VAL A 237 18.98 -21.50 -16.58
C VAL A 237 19.10 -20.35 -15.59
N ASN A 238 18.87 -19.14 -16.06
CA ASN A 238 18.62 -18.01 -15.17
C ASN A 238 17.14 -17.99 -14.77
N TRP A 239 16.85 -18.52 -13.59
CA TRP A 239 15.49 -18.63 -13.09
C TRP A 239 14.78 -17.28 -12.88
N GLN A 240 15.55 -16.21 -12.65
CA GLN A 240 15.00 -14.86 -12.56
C GLN A 240 14.39 -14.43 -13.90
N ASP A 241 15.14 -14.56 -14.99
CA ASP A 241 14.71 -14.14 -16.34
C ASP A 241 13.55 -15.00 -16.85
N VAL A 242 13.52 -16.27 -16.46
CA VAL A 242 12.43 -17.20 -16.84
C VAL A 242 11.15 -16.85 -16.11
N LEU A 243 11.21 -16.57 -14.80
CA LEU A 243 10.03 -16.48 -13.95
C LEU A 243 9.49 -15.07 -13.80
N PHE A 244 10.33 -14.03 -13.97
CA PHE A 244 9.89 -12.66 -13.74
C PHE A 244 9.92 -11.81 -15.01
N LYS A 245 8.92 -10.92 -15.07
CA LYS A 245 8.88 -9.80 -16.02
C LYS A 245 9.68 -8.65 -15.43
N ASN A 246 10.25 -7.85 -16.30
CA ASN A 246 10.94 -6.63 -15.87
C ASN A 246 9.98 -5.59 -15.30
N MET A 247 8.71 -5.61 -15.72
CA MET A 247 7.73 -4.60 -15.36
C MET A 247 6.32 -5.18 -15.25
N SER A 248 5.56 -4.68 -14.28
CA SER A 248 4.11 -4.85 -14.19
C SER A 248 3.41 -3.51 -14.13
N MET A 249 2.08 -3.52 -14.34
CA MET A 249 1.27 -2.31 -14.39
C MET A 249 0.18 -2.37 -13.33
N ARG A 250 -0.09 -1.20 -12.75
CA ARG A 250 -1.28 -0.92 -11.96
C ARG A 250 -2.07 0.18 -12.63
N GLN A 251 -3.35 -0.07 -12.85
CA GLN A 251 -4.28 0.87 -13.47
C GLN A 251 -5.39 1.16 -12.47
N ARG A 252 -5.78 2.42 -12.35
CA ARG A 252 -6.84 2.84 -11.46
C ARG A 252 -7.65 3.96 -12.06
N ALA A 253 -8.96 3.88 -11.89
CA ALA A 253 -9.89 4.95 -12.24
C ALA A 253 -10.80 5.22 -11.03
N ASN A 254 -10.95 6.49 -10.67
CA ASN A 254 -11.85 6.94 -9.61
C ASN A 254 -12.72 8.06 -10.15
N VAL A 255 -14.02 7.94 -9.90
CA VAL A 255 -14.99 9.01 -10.17
C VAL A 255 -15.69 9.30 -8.87
N ASN A 256 -15.69 10.56 -8.43
CA ASN A 256 -16.43 10.97 -7.26
C ASN A 256 -17.27 12.22 -7.51
N ILE A 257 -18.42 12.28 -6.88
CA ILE A 257 -19.40 13.34 -6.99
C ILE A 257 -19.76 13.78 -5.58
N SER A 258 -19.66 15.06 -5.29
CA SER A 258 -20.04 15.63 -4.00
C SER A 258 -20.85 16.90 -4.19
N GLY A 259 -21.70 17.21 -3.23
CA GLY A 259 -22.48 18.43 -3.26
C GLY A 259 -23.57 18.44 -2.18
N GLY A 260 -24.43 19.47 -2.24
CA GLY A 260 -25.57 19.51 -1.35
C GLY A 260 -26.39 20.80 -1.47
N GLY A 261 -27.67 20.65 -1.17
CA GLY A 261 -28.62 21.75 -0.98
C GLY A 261 -28.76 22.14 0.51
N SER A 262 -29.80 22.86 0.83
CA SER A 262 -30.08 23.30 2.20
C SER A 262 -30.42 22.16 3.18
N LYS A 263 -31.03 21.09 2.68
CA LYS A 263 -31.48 19.94 3.50
C LYS A 263 -30.70 18.65 3.25
N VAL A 264 -30.08 18.49 2.09
CA VAL A 264 -29.35 17.26 1.71
C VAL A 264 -27.91 17.57 1.41
N LYS A 265 -27.01 16.69 1.81
CA LYS A 265 -25.64 16.65 1.35
C LYS A 265 -25.25 15.22 1.00
N TYR A 266 -24.40 15.07 -0.01
CA TYR A 266 -24.04 13.77 -0.54
C TYR A 266 -22.59 13.72 -1.00
N TYR A 267 -22.03 12.53 -0.90
CA TYR A 267 -20.78 12.12 -1.51
C TYR A 267 -20.97 10.72 -2.09
N MET A 268 -20.65 10.54 -3.36
CA MET A 268 -20.67 9.24 -4.03
C MET A 268 -19.35 9.04 -4.73
N SER A 269 -18.82 7.81 -4.70
CA SER A 269 -17.58 7.46 -5.38
C SER A 269 -17.63 6.05 -5.94
N LEU A 270 -17.09 5.87 -7.12
CA LEU A 270 -16.78 4.60 -7.74
C LEU A 270 -15.29 4.54 -8.03
N ASP A 271 -14.63 3.51 -7.52
CA ASP A 271 -13.22 3.24 -7.74
C ASP A 271 -13.05 1.86 -8.39
N VAL A 272 -12.25 1.79 -9.43
CA VAL A 272 -11.90 0.54 -10.10
C VAL A 272 -10.39 0.51 -10.21
N SER A 273 -9.77 -0.57 -9.72
CA SER A 273 -8.33 -0.76 -9.85
C SER A 273 -7.97 -2.17 -10.31
N HIS A 274 -6.95 -2.24 -11.14
CA HIS A 274 -6.36 -3.47 -11.64
C HIS A 274 -4.88 -3.49 -11.32
N ASP A 275 -4.45 -4.51 -10.61
CA ASP A 275 -3.05 -4.74 -10.24
C ASP A 275 -2.56 -6.05 -10.87
N SER A 276 -1.45 -6.02 -11.60
CA SER A 276 -0.80 -7.21 -12.13
C SER A 276 0.54 -7.49 -11.45
N GLY A 277 0.84 -8.77 -11.25
CA GLY A 277 2.14 -9.21 -10.70
C GLY A 277 3.24 -9.24 -11.75
N LEU A 278 4.45 -9.57 -11.28
CA LEU A 278 5.67 -9.63 -12.09
C LEU A 278 5.99 -11.03 -12.64
N LEU A 279 5.16 -12.05 -12.37
CA LEU A 279 5.43 -13.38 -12.88
C LEU A 279 5.20 -13.46 -14.39
N ASN A 280 6.12 -14.12 -15.08
CA ASN A 280 5.95 -14.53 -16.46
C ASN A 280 4.83 -15.59 -16.54
N THR A 281 4.04 -15.53 -17.60
CA THR A 281 2.99 -16.49 -17.86
C THR A 281 3.26 -17.20 -19.17
N GLU A 282 3.30 -18.52 -19.13
CA GLU A 282 3.44 -19.34 -20.34
C GLU A 282 2.16 -19.29 -21.14
N LYS A 283 2.24 -18.85 -22.40
CA LYS A 283 1.08 -18.73 -23.29
C LYS A 283 0.54 -20.07 -23.77
N ALA A 284 1.33 -21.14 -23.63
CA ALA A 284 0.93 -22.49 -24.02
C ALA A 284 -0.22 -23.05 -23.16
N TYR A 285 -0.42 -22.50 -21.95
CA TYR A 285 -1.45 -22.97 -21.04
C TYR A 285 -2.68 -22.07 -21.06
N SER A 286 -3.84 -22.68 -20.86
CA SER A 286 -5.13 -21.95 -20.75
C SER A 286 -5.30 -21.19 -19.44
N TRP A 287 -4.45 -21.43 -18.46
CA TRP A 287 -4.45 -20.78 -17.15
C TRP A 287 -3.30 -19.78 -17.05
N ASN A 288 -3.49 -18.79 -16.19
CA ASN A 288 -2.53 -17.73 -15.94
C ASN A 288 -2.15 -17.76 -14.45
N ASN A 289 -0.91 -18.07 -14.15
CA ASN A 289 -0.37 -18.15 -12.79
C ASN A 289 0.20 -16.82 -12.28
N ASN A 290 0.07 -15.73 -13.04
CA ASN A 290 0.45 -14.41 -12.53
C ASN A 290 -0.58 -13.92 -11.51
N ILE A 291 -0.13 -13.07 -10.59
CA ILE A 291 -1.02 -12.35 -9.69
C ILE A 291 -1.80 -11.33 -10.53
N ASN A 292 -3.11 -11.37 -10.38
CA ASN A 292 -4.02 -10.43 -11.02
C ASN A 292 -5.14 -10.09 -10.04
N ILE A 293 -5.26 -8.82 -9.69
CA ILE A 293 -6.25 -8.34 -8.73
C ILE A 293 -7.09 -7.26 -9.37
N MET A 294 -8.41 -7.47 -9.36
CA MET A 294 -9.38 -6.48 -9.76
C MET A 294 -10.22 -6.07 -8.54
N ASN A 295 -10.23 -4.79 -8.22
CA ASN A 295 -11.01 -4.25 -7.12
C ASN A 295 -12.02 -3.25 -7.65
N TYR A 296 -13.24 -3.32 -7.12
CA TYR A 296 -14.32 -2.38 -7.32
C TYR A 296 -14.76 -1.88 -5.95
N THR A 297 -14.72 -0.57 -5.73
CA THR A 297 -15.18 0.03 -4.49
C THR A 297 -16.23 1.08 -4.80
N PHE A 298 -17.41 0.92 -4.20
CA PHE A 298 -18.48 1.89 -4.27
C PHE A 298 -18.69 2.48 -2.88
N GLN A 299 -18.81 3.80 -2.81
CA GLN A 299 -19.14 4.52 -1.59
C GLN A 299 -20.27 5.50 -1.85
N ASN A 300 -21.18 5.58 -0.91
CA ASN A 300 -22.29 6.53 -0.95
C ASN A 300 -22.58 7.02 0.46
N ASN A 301 -22.39 8.31 0.71
CA ASN A 301 -22.65 8.97 1.98
C ASN A 301 -23.68 10.08 1.76
N ILE A 302 -24.83 9.93 2.36
CA ILE A 302 -25.93 10.91 2.27
C ILE A 302 -26.34 11.32 3.67
N ALA A 303 -26.53 12.62 3.87
CA ALA A 303 -27.12 13.15 5.09
C ALA A 303 -28.29 14.07 4.71
N TYR A 304 -29.48 13.78 5.28
CA TYR A 304 -30.70 14.52 5.05
C TYR A 304 -31.22 15.12 6.35
N LYS A 305 -31.38 16.44 6.41
CA LYS A 305 -31.99 17.14 7.51
C LYS A 305 -33.51 17.02 7.40
N LEU A 306 -34.09 16.12 8.20
CA LEU A 306 -35.54 15.94 8.27
C LEU A 306 -36.21 17.14 8.95
N THR A 307 -35.62 17.58 10.07
CA THR A 307 -36.01 18.77 10.83
C THR A 307 -34.77 19.59 11.17
N PRO A 308 -34.87 20.80 11.71
CA PRO A 308 -33.70 21.54 12.20
C PRO A 308 -32.84 20.79 13.23
N THR A 309 -33.44 19.85 13.96
CA THR A 309 -32.81 19.08 15.03
C THR A 309 -32.54 17.62 14.67
N THR A 310 -33.13 17.11 13.58
CA THR A 310 -33.05 15.69 13.20
C THR A 310 -32.41 15.53 11.85
N THR A 311 -31.32 14.76 11.80
CA THR A 311 -30.62 14.42 10.56
C THR A 311 -30.54 12.89 10.40
N ILE A 312 -30.97 12.41 9.26
CA ILE A 312 -30.79 10.99 8.85
C ILE A 312 -29.49 10.90 8.05
N LYS A 313 -28.60 9.99 8.44
CA LYS A 313 -27.38 9.70 7.74
C LYS A 313 -27.43 8.27 7.20
N MET A 314 -26.96 8.07 5.98
CA MET A 314 -26.76 6.77 5.37
C MET A 314 -25.36 6.72 4.79
N ASN A 315 -24.53 5.84 5.35
CA ASN A 315 -23.18 5.57 4.85
C ASN A 315 -23.18 4.14 4.30
N MET A 316 -22.83 3.99 3.02
CA MET A 316 -22.73 2.70 2.35
C MET A 316 -21.33 2.58 1.73
N ASN A 317 -20.66 1.48 2.05
CA ASN A 317 -19.42 1.09 1.40
C ASN A 317 -19.56 -0.36 0.92
N ALA A 318 -19.31 -0.58 -0.37
CA ALA A 318 -19.32 -1.91 -0.97
C ALA A 318 -18.00 -2.14 -1.70
N GLN A 319 -17.40 -3.31 -1.45
CA GLN A 319 -16.13 -3.70 -2.05
C GLN A 319 -16.28 -5.07 -2.68
N ILE A 320 -15.89 -5.18 -3.95
CA ILE A 320 -15.81 -6.45 -4.67
C ILE A 320 -14.37 -6.62 -5.12
N ARG A 321 -13.75 -7.73 -4.71
CA ARG A 321 -12.39 -8.06 -5.06
C ARG A 321 -12.31 -9.42 -5.73
N GLN A 322 -11.65 -9.45 -6.87
CA GLN A 322 -11.31 -10.68 -7.58
C GLN A 322 -9.79 -10.82 -7.58
N LYS A 323 -9.25 -11.82 -6.90
CA LYS A 323 -7.82 -12.13 -6.89
C LYS A 323 -7.58 -13.48 -7.58
N LYS A 324 -6.69 -13.49 -8.56
CA LYS A 324 -6.05 -14.68 -9.11
C LYS A 324 -4.60 -14.66 -8.69
N SER A 325 -4.06 -15.79 -8.28
CA SER A 325 -2.67 -15.91 -7.84
C SER A 325 -2.16 -17.33 -8.10
N PRO A 326 -0.84 -17.55 -8.11
CA PRO A 326 -0.26 -18.89 -8.12
C PRO A 326 -0.77 -19.71 -6.93
N ASN A 327 -0.72 -21.02 -7.08
CA ASN A 327 -1.02 -21.95 -5.97
C ASN A 327 0.12 -22.04 -4.95
N VAL A 328 1.29 -21.49 -5.29
CA VAL A 328 2.47 -21.42 -4.43
C VAL A 328 2.58 -20.00 -3.86
N SER A 329 2.96 -19.87 -2.60
CA SER A 329 3.17 -18.55 -2.00
C SER A 329 4.37 -17.84 -2.65
N SER A 330 4.33 -16.50 -2.71
CA SER A 330 5.48 -15.72 -3.22
C SER A 330 6.75 -16.00 -2.42
N GLU A 331 6.66 -16.23 -1.11
CA GLU A 331 7.80 -16.57 -0.25
C GLU A 331 8.42 -17.90 -0.65
N ASP A 332 7.61 -18.94 -0.88
CA ASP A 332 8.10 -20.26 -1.27
C ASP A 332 8.69 -20.23 -2.69
N LEU A 333 8.06 -19.47 -3.60
CA LEU A 333 8.59 -19.28 -4.94
C LEU A 333 9.99 -18.63 -4.90
N PHE A 334 10.16 -17.56 -4.11
CA PHE A 334 11.47 -16.94 -3.93
C PHE A 334 12.48 -17.88 -3.28
N LYS A 335 12.10 -18.67 -2.28
CA LYS A 335 12.97 -19.68 -1.68
C LYS A 335 13.42 -20.70 -2.72
N GLN A 336 12.52 -21.20 -3.57
CA GLN A 336 12.84 -22.15 -4.63
C GLN A 336 13.82 -21.53 -5.63
N ILE A 337 13.61 -20.30 -6.08
CA ILE A 337 14.51 -19.61 -7.00
C ILE A 337 15.92 -19.46 -6.41
N LEU A 338 16.00 -19.10 -5.13
CA LEU A 338 17.30 -18.91 -4.45
C LEU A 338 18.05 -20.22 -4.18
N THR A 339 17.36 -21.35 -4.16
CA THR A 339 17.95 -22.67 -3.85
C THR A 339 18.15 -23.54 -5.07
N THR A 340 17.39 -23.33 -6.14
CA THR A 340 17.50 -24.08 -7.39
C THR A 340 18.77 -23.66 -8.15
N THR A 341 19.59 -24.63 -8.51
CA THR A 341 20.82 -24.36 -9.24
C THR A 341 20.57 -24.14 -10.73
N PRO A 342 21.42 -23.40 -11.46
CA PRO A 342 21.22 -23.14 -12.88
C PRO A 342 21.30 -24.38 -13.76
N ILE A 343 21.86 -25.48 -13.24
CA ILE A 343 22.16 -26.72 -13.98
C ILE A 343 21.25 -27.89 -13.63
N GLU A 344 20.24 -27.69 -12.77
CA GLU A 344 19.47 -28.79 -12.20
C GLU A 344 18.51 -29.42 -13.21
N PHE A 345 17.78 -28.58 -13.95
CA PHE A 345 16.87 -29.01 -15.01
C PHE A 345 16.63 -27.89 -16.03
N PRO A 346 16.25 -28.20 -17.27
CA PRO A 346 15.87 -27.19 -18.26
C PRO A 346 14.49 -26.61 -17.97
N VAL A 347 14.20 -25.45 -18.57
CA VAL A 347 12.88 -24.78 -18.41
C VAL A 347 11.73 -25.63 -18.97
N THR A 348 11.97 -26.33 -20.07
CA THR A 348 10.98 -27.19 -20.76
C THR A 348 11.69 -28.38 -21.36
N TYR A 349 10.96 -29.49 -21.48
CA TYR A 349 11.38 -30.65 -22.25
C TYR A 349 10.57 -30.77 -23.54
N PRO A 350 11.16 -31.24 -24.65
CA PRO A 350 10.42 -31.63 -25.83
C PRO A 350 9.40 -32.74 -25.46
N SER A 351 8.21 -32.70 -26.02
CA SER A 351 7.16 -33.69 -25.75
C SER A 351 7.58 -35.14 -26.02
N CYS A 352 8.51 -35.35 -26.95
CA CYS A 352 9.04 -36.68 -27.25
C CYS A 352 9.93 -37.26 -26.09
N LEU A 353 10.48 -36.41 -25.20
CA LEU A 353 11.25 -36.88 -24.05
C LEU A 353 10.35 -37.21 -22.85
N LEU A 354 9.15 -36.66 -22.78
CA LEU A 354 8.17 -37.00 -21.74
C LEU A 354 7.65 -38.43 -21.91
N TYR A 355 7.50 -38.90 -23.16
CA TYR A 355 7.08 -40.29 -23.44
C TYR A 355 8.13 -41.35 -23.04
N THR A 356 9.41 -40.99 -22.99
CA THR A 356 10.46 -41.94 -22.59
C THR A 356 10.68 -42.04 -21.09
N SER A 357 10.24 -41.05 -20.31
CA SER A 357 10.28 -41.13 -18.83
C SER A 357 9.12 -41.95 -18.26
N ASP A 358 7.92 -41.86 -18.84
CA ASP A 358 6.77 -42.65 -18.41
C ASP A 358 6.91 -44.16 -18.74
N ALA A 359 7.70 -44.50 -19.78
CA ALA A 359 7.94 -45.89 -20.17
C ALA A 359 9.03 -46.58 -19.33
N ALA A 360 9.71 -45.85 -18.45
CA ALA A 360 10.74 -46.40 -17.56
C ALA A 360 10.24 -46.70 -16.16
N ASP A 361 9.01 -46.25 -15.83
CA ASP A 361 8.36 -46.48 -14.53
C ASP A 361 7.25 -47.56 -14.56
N GLU A 362 7.03 -48.25 -15.72
CA GLU A 362 6.30 -49.50 -15.83
C GLU A 362 7.31 -50.72 -15.89
#